data_e26da4657c5c977d928bada75c9ed33f
#
_entry.id   e26da4657c5c977d928bada75c9ed33f
#
_cell.length_a   1.000
_cell.length_b   1.000
_cell.length_c   1.000
_cell.angle_alpha   90.00
_cell.angle_beta   90.00
_cell.angle_gamma   90.00
#
_symmetry.space_group_name_H-M   'P 1'
#
loop_
_entity.id
_entity.type
_entity.pdbx_description
1 polymer ?
#
loop_
_entity_poly.entity_id
_entity_poly.type
_entity_poly.pdbx_seq_one_letter_code
_entity_poly.pdbx_strand_id
1 'polypeptide(L)' 'MTNDELYKRIMVMPSVKSAVAFMQDSDITKSDLGKLCKRYNIIIEIKVTKEKMIDIFVNSTLGVKLKKKAIHKYSTK' A
#
# COMPACT_ATOMS: atom_id res chain seq x y z
N MET A 1 -2.84 -11.28 11.92
CA MET A 1 -1.92 -10.16 11.66
C MET A 1 -2.67 -8.86 11.84
N THR A 2 -2.11 -7.92 12.57
CA THR A 2 -2.74 -6.61 12.74
C THR A 2 -2.53 -5.75 11.50
N ASN A 3 -3.35 -4.70 11.37
CA ASN A 3 -3.23 -3.76 10.24
C ASN A 3 -1.86 -3.07 10.24
N ASP A 4 -1.33 -2.74 11.41
CA ASP A 4 0.00 -2.13 11.54
C ASP A 4 1.10 -3.06 11.10
N GLU A 5 1.02 -4.34 11.45
CA GLU A 5 1.99 -5.34 11.03
C GLU A 5 1.96 -5.53 9.51
N LEU A 6 0.75 -5.57 8.95
CA LEU A 6 0.58 -5.70 7.52
C LEU A 6 1.25 -4.53 6.79
N TYR A 7 0.98 -3.31 7.25
CA TYR A 7 1.58 -2.12 6.68
C TYR A 7 3.11 -2.17 6.74
N LYS A 8 3.65 -2.52 7.91
CA LYS A 8 5.10 -2.60 8.09
C LYS A 8 5.73 -3.63 7.16
N ARG A 9 5.06 -4.75 6.96
CA ARG A 9 5.57 -5.82 6.09
C ARG A 9 5.61 -5.39 4.62
N ILE A 10 4.56 -4.73 4.14
CA ILE A 10 4.55 -4.29 2.74
C ILE A 10 5.55 -3.16 2.48
N MET A 11 5.80 -2.31 3.47
CA MET A 11 6.71 -1.17 3.30
C MET A 11 8.17 -1.57 3.14
N VAL A 12 8.54 -2.78 3.49
CA VAL A 12 9.91 -3.29 3.30
C VAL A 12 10.03 -4.19 2.08
N MET A 13 8.95 -4.38 1.33
CA MET A 13 8.99 -5.22 0.13
C MET A 13 9.65 -4.49 -1.04
N PRO A 14 10.29 -5.24 -1.95
CA PRO A 14 11.06 -4.64 -3.04
C PRO A 14 10.20 -4.07 -4.17
N SER A 15 8.93 -4.43 -4.27
CA SER A 15 8.09 -3.96 -5.35
C SER A 15 6.62 -3.85 -4.94
N VAL A 16 5.90 -2.96 -5.64
CA VAL A 16 4.45 -2.78 -5.46
C VAL A 16 3.73 -4.09 -5.78
N LYS A 17 4.15 -4.78 -6.82
CA LYS A 17 3.52 -6.04 -7.25
C LYS A 17 3.57 -7.10 -6.14
N SER A 18 4.72 -7.25 -5.49
CA SER A 18 4.88 -8.17 -4.37
C SER A 18 3.98 -7.81 -3.20
N ALA A 19 3.91 -6.53 -2.86
CA ALA A 19 3.08 -6.04 -1.77
C ALA A 19 1.59 -6.24 -2.05
N VAL A 20 1.15 -5.98 -3.27
CA VAL A 20 -0.24 -6.20 -3.67
C VAL A 20 -0.59 -7.67 -3.54
N ALA A 21 0.25 -8.56 -4.05
CA ALA A 21 0.02 -10.00 -3.94
C ALA A 21 -0.03 -10.45 -2.49
N PHE A 22 0.85 -9.93 -1.65
CA PHE A 22 0.87 -10.23 -0.22
C PHE A 22 -0.43 -9.82 0.47
N MET A 23 -0.92 -8.62 0.19
CA MET A 23 -2.16 -8.13 0.78
C MET A 23 -3.38 -8.89 0.27
N GLN A 24 -3.41 -9.25 -1.01
CA GLN A 24 -4.49 -10.05 -1.58
C GLN A 24 -4.57 -11.42 -0.93
N ASP A 25 -3.43 -11.97 -0.55
CA ASP A 25 -3.34 -13.29 0.09
C ASP A 25 -3.62 -13.22 1.59
N SER A 26 -3.66 -12.04 2.17
CA SER A 26 -3.91 -11.83 3.60
C SER A 26 -5.40 -11.86 3.90
N ASP A 27 -5.74 -11.94 5.19
CA ASP A 27 -7.12 -11.95 5.65
C ASP A 27 -7.72 -10.55 5.83
N ILE A 28 -7.05 -9.52 5.32
CA ILE A 28 -7.52 -8.16 5.49
C ILE A 28 -8.88 -7.96 4.81
N THR A 29 -9.80 -7.32 5.51
CA THR A 29 -11.14 -7.04 4.98
C THR A 29 -11.18 -5.69 4.31
N LYS A 30 -12.24 -5.45 3.52
CA LYS A 30 -12.46 -4.15 2.89
C LYS A 30 -12.60 -3.06 3.94
N SER A 31 -13.23 -3.39 5.08
CA SER A 31 -13.37 -2.47 6.21
C SER A 31 -12.00 -2.07 6.78
N ASP A 32 -11.12 -3.05 6.97
CA ASP A 32 -9.76 -2.80 7.46
C ASP A 32 -8.96 -1.95 6.49
N LEU A 33 -9.10 -2.22 5.20
CA LEU A 33 -8.46 -1.41 4.16
C LEU A 33 -8.94 0.03 4.21
N GLY A 34 -10.25 0.22 4.41
CA GLY A 34 -10.83 1.55 4.54
C GLY A 34 -10.22 2.32 5.71
N LYS A 35 -10.04 1.63 6.84
CA LYS A 35 -9.42 2.23 8.03
C LYS A 35 -7.97 2.61 7.78
N LEU A 36 -7.22 1.73 7.13
CA LEU A 36 -5.82 2.00 6.79
C LEU A 36 -5.70 3.19 5.84
N CYS A 37 -6.53 3.22 4.81
CA CYS A 37 -6.51 4.31 3.85
C CYS A 37 -6.80 5.65 4.52
N LYS A 38 -7.81 5.67 5.40
CA LYS A 38 -8.18 6.86 6.14
C LYS A 38 -7.04 7.32 7.06
N ARG A 39 -6.37 6.37 7.69
CA ARG A 39 -5.24 6.66 8.59
C ARG A 39 -4.08 7.35 7.88
N TYR A 40 -3.86 7.01 6.62
CA TYR A 40 -2.76 7.58 5.82
C TYR A 40 -3.25 8.63 4.83
N ASN A 41 -4.45 9.16 5.04
CA ASN A 41 -5.03 10.22 4.21
C ASN A 41 -5.20 9.82 2.74
N ILE A 42 -5.48 8.56 2.50
CA ILE A 42 -5.74 8.04 1.16
C ILE A 42 -7.25 8.07 0.94
N ILE A 43 -7.69 8.83 -0.06
CA ILE A 43 -9.11 8.95 -0.37
C ILE A 43 -9.50 7.89 -1.38
N ILE A 44 -10.45 7.03 -1.01
CA ILE A 44 -10.95 5.96 -1.85
C ILE A 44 -12.47 6.01 -1.90
N GLU A 45 -13.03 5.88 -3.08
CA GLU A 45 -14.48 5.83 -3.26
C GLU A 45 -15.05 4.54 -2.68
N ILE A 46 -16.27 4.60 -2.14
CA ILE A 46 -16.95 3.46 -1.51
C ILE A 46 -17.19 2.32 -2.50
N LYS A 47 -17.36 2.64 -3.77
CA LYS A 47 -17.70 1.67 -4.82
C LYS A 47 -16.53 0.82 -5.30
N VAL A 48 -15.32 1.11 -4.84
CA VAL A 48 -14.12 0.39 -5.28
C VAL A 48 -14.10 -1.02 -4.72
N THR A 49 -13.61 -1.97 -5.50
CA THR A 49 -13.47 -3.34 -5.03
C THR A 49 -12.30 -3.45 -4.05
N LYS A 50 -12.29 -4.55 -3.28
CA LYS A 50 -11.19 -4.81 -2.35
C LYS A 50 -9.83 -4.84 -3.08
N GLU A 51 -9.79 -5.50 -4.23
CA GLU A 51 -8.56 -5.59 -5.04
C GLU A 51 -8.07 -4.20 -5.45
N LYS A 52 -8.99 -3.35 -5.89
CA LYS A 52 -8.66 -1.99 -6.29
C LYS A 52 -8.19 -1.16 -5.10
N MET A 53 -8.80 -1.35 -3.93
CA MET A 53 -8.38 -0.66 -2.70
C MET A 53 -6.96 -1.05 -2.31
N ILE A 54 -6.63 -2.34 -2.42
CA ILE A 54 -5.28 -2.83 -2.15
C ILE A 54 -4.28 -2.15 -3.09
N ASP A 55 -4.61 -2.13 -4.37
CA ASP A 55 -3.76 -1.51 -5.39
C ASP A 55 -3.52 -0.03 -5.08
N ILE A 56 -4.58 0.72 -4.81
CA ILE A 56 -4.48 2.13 -4.46
C ILE A 56 -3.66 2.34 -3.18
N PHE A 57 -3.93 1.55 -2.16
CA PHE A 57 -3.24 1.66 -0.89
C PHE A 57 -1.73 1.41 -1.05
N VAL A 58 -1.35 0.31 -1.71
CA VAL A 58 0.05 -0.03 -1.92
C VAL A 58 0.76 1.02 -2.77
N ASN A 59 0.12 1.48 -3.84
CA ASN A 59 0.70 2.51 -4.69
C ASN A 59 0.86 3.84 -3.97
N SER A 60 -0.04 4.16 -3.05
CA SER A 60 0.02 5.42 -2.30
C SER A 60 1.01 5.37 -1.12
N THR A 61 1.43 4.20 -0.71
CA THR A 61 2.36 4.03 0.41
C THR A 61 3.72 3.53 -0.09
N LEU A 62 3.82 2.24 -0.40
CA LEU A 62 5.07 1.66 -0.87
C LEU A 62 5.49 2.23 -2.24
N GLY A 63 4.53 2.41 -3.14
CA GLY A 63 4.82 2.95 -4.46
C GLY A 63 5.47 4.33 -4.39
N VAL A 64 4.95 5.19 -3.52
CA VAL A 64 5.51 6.53 -3.30
C VAL A 64 6.92 6.44 -2.69
N LYS A 65 7.12 5.55 -1.73
CA LYS A 65 8.43 5.34 -1.11
C LYS A 65 9.47 4.90 -2.15
N LEU A 66 9.12 3.95 -2.99
CA LEU A 66 10.02 3.44 -4.03
C LEU A 66 10.31 4.51 -5.07
N LYS A 67 9.30 5.28 -5.45
CA LYS A 67 9.44 6.36 -6.42
C LYS A 67 10.35 7.47 -5.89
N LYS A 68 10.18 7.87 -4.63
CA LYS A 68 11.04 8.87 -4.00
C LYS A 68 12.49 8.41 -3.93
N LYS A 69 12.70 7.13 -3.63
CA LYS A 69 14.04 6.55 -3.59
C LYS A 69 14.70 6.61 -4.96
N ALA A 70 13.95 6.31 -6.01
CA ALA A 70 14.45 6.38 -7.38
C ALA A 70 14.80 7.82 -7.78
N ILE A 71 13.92 8.78 -7.46
CA ILE A 71 14.15 10.21 -7.74
C ILE A 71 15.39 10.70 -7.01
N HIS A 72 15.52 10.34 -5.74
CA HIS A 72 16.67 10.72 -4.94
C HIS A 72 17.96 10.18 -5.54
N LYS A 73 17.94 8.95 -6.04
CA LYS A 73 19.07 8.33 -6.69
C LYS A 73 19.51 9.11 -7.92
N TYR A 74 18.57 9.61 -8.71
CA TYR A 74 18.87 10.43 -9.88
C TYR A 74 19.40 11.80 -9.49
N SER A 75 18.87 12.40 -8.45
CA SER A 75 19.27 13.74 -8.03
C SER A 75 20.68 13.82 -7.46
N THR A 76 21.25 12.70 -7.06
CA THR A 76 22.62 12.66 -6.54
C THR A 76 23.68 12.66 -7.65
N LYS A 77 23.25 12.57 -8.88
CA LYS A 77 24.17 12.70 -9.99
C LYS A 77 24.36 14.17 -10.35
#